data_5a4a815e64b91b0d6478e6e10c6330a7
#
_entry.id   5a4a815e64b91b0d6478e6e10c6330a7
#
_cell.length_a   1.000
_cell.length_b   1.000
_cell.length_c   1.000
_cell.angle_alpha   90.00
_cell.angle_beta   90.00
_cell.angle_gamma   90.00
#
_symmetry.space_group_name_H-M   'P 1'
#
loop_
_entity.id
_entity.type
_entity.pdbx_description
1 polymer ?
#
loop_
_entity_poly.entity_id
_entity_poly.type
_entity_poly.pdbx_seq_one_letter_code
_entity_poly.pdbx_strand_id
1 'polypeptide(L)'
;MREQEQKGLPDSQRQIRFDGIDGLRAVAILGVVAFHIRPSLLEGGFIGVTMFFVITGFLATRSVIRAVDSHGTFQYGRYLGRRIKRLWPATLATIALTAPFAWLFAPSLLDKVRTDALPGALFASNWVNIFRKLPYFAAAGLPSPLTHLWFLALVMQFYLVWPLLIMAIGRLVRAKWARTVVMVIIVLASSAAMWLLFDPDAVSYTHLRAHETGAYLV
;
A
#
# COMPACT_ATOMS: atom_id res chain seq x y z
N MET A 1 17.35 17.70 19.06
CA MET A 1 18.45 18.04 18.14
C MET A 1 17.96 18.37 16.73
N ARG A 2 17.16 17.54 16.05
CA ARG A 2 16.64 17.81 14.69
C ARG A 2 15.68 19.02 14.57
N GLU A 3 14.92 19.36 15.60
CA GLU A 3 14.01 20.52 15.58
C GLU A 3 14.73 21.87 15.63
N GLN A 4 15.88 21.93 16.27
CA GLN A 4 16.69 23.16 16.32
C GLN A 4 17.39 23.42 14.99
N GLU A 5 17.81 22.39 14.29
CA GLU A 5 18.42 22.48 12.96
C GLU A 5 17.44 23.01 11.89
N GLN A 6 16.14 22.71 12.03
CA GLN A 6 15.11 23.20 11.12
C GLN A 6 14.69 24.66 11.35
N LYS A 7 14.90 25.21 12.55
CA LYS A 7 14.56 26.62 12.86
C LYS A 7 15.47 27.63 12.15
N GLY A 8 16.66 27.21 11.72
CA GLY A 8 17.61 28.08 10.99
C GLY A 8 17.48 28.07 9.46
N LEU A 9 16.63 27.22 8.90
CA LEU A 9 16.44 27.12 7.45
C LEU A 9 15.45 28.17 6.94
N PRO A 10 15.66 28.75 5.73
CA PRO A 10 14.69 29.62 5.07
C PRO A 10 13.32 28.91 4.95
N ASP A 11 12.22 29.65 5.04
CA ASP A 11 10.85 29.10 5.01
C ASP A 11 10.58 28.23 3.77
N SER A 12 11.26 28.50 2.66
CA SER A 12 11.20 27.67 1.43
C SER A 12 11.79 26.26 1.60
N GLN A 13 12.64 26.05 2.60
CA GLN A 13 13.30 24.77 2.88
C GLN A 13 12.71 24.04 4.10
N ARG A 14 11.87 24.69 4.89
CA ARG A 14 11.16 24.03 5.99
C ARG A 14 10.24 22.96 5.43
N GLN A 15 10.55 21.70 5.72
CA GLN A 15 9.59 20.61 5.51
C GLN A 15 8.41 20.86 6.45
N ILE A 16 7.26 21.28 5.90
CA ILE A 16 6.03 21.34 6.66
C ILE A 16 5.71 19.90 7.07
N ARG A 17 6.02 19.57 8.30
CA ARG A 17 5.69 18.31 8.92
C ARG A 17 4.21 18.39 9.31
N PHE A 18 3.42 17.46 8.82
CA PHE A 18 2.04 17.34 9.27
C PHE A 18 2.02 16.36 10.44
N ASP A 19 2.17 16.87 11.64
CA ASP A 19 2.13 16.05 12.85
C ASP A 19 0.82 15.25 12.95
N GLY A 20 -0.29 15.81 12.44
CA GLY A 20 -1.56 15.09 12.32
C GLY A 20 -1.54 13.86 11.41
N ILE A 21 -0.71 13.84 10.36
CA ILE A 21 -0.59 12.66 9.47
C ILE A 21 0.13 11.50 10.17
N ASP A 22 1.14 11.79 10.98
CA ASP A 22 1.84 10.75 11.73
C ASP A 22 0.91 10.19 12.84
N GLY A 23 0.07 11.04 13.45
CA GLY A 23 -1.00 10.61 14.37
C GLY A 23 -2.03 9.72 13.67
N LEU A 24 -2.53 10.11 12.50
CA LEU A 24 -3.47 9.29 11.71
C LEU A 24 -2.87 7.94 11.32
N ARG A 25 -1.59 7.89 10.99
CA ARG A 25 -0.88 6.62 10.71
C ARG A 25 -0.81 5.72 11.94
N ALA A 26 -0.50 6.30 13.10
CA ALA A 26 -0.46 5.56 14.36
C ALA A 26 -1.83 4.96 14.68
N VAL A 27 -2.91 5.73 14.57
CA VAL A 27 -4.28 5.25 14.76
C VAL A 27 -4.63 4.14 13.77
N ALA A 28 -4.28 4.33 12.49
CA ALA A 28 -4.52 3.32 11.46
C ALA A 28 -3.78 2.01 11.75
N ILE A 29 -2.50 2.07 12.18
CA ILE A 29 -1.71 0.88 12.55
C ILE A 29 -2.36 0.17 13.75
N LEU A 30 -2.67 0.92 14.81
CA LEU A 30 -3.28 0.35 16.00
C LEU A 30 -4.63 -0.30 15.69
N GLY A 31 -5.45 0.33 14.83
CA GLY A 31 -6.71 -0.25 14.36
C GLY A 31 -6.53 -1.58 13.64
N VAL A 32 -5.60 -1.63 12.68
CA VAL A 32 -5.28 -2.86 11.94
C VAL A 32 -4.75 -3.95 12.87
N VAL A 33 -3.86 -3.61 13.79
CA VAL A 33 -3.28 -4.58 14.73
C VAL A 33 -4.37 -5.12 15.66
N ALA A 34 -5.22 -4.25 16.22
CA ALA A 34 -6.31 -4.65 17.09
C ALA A 34 -7.28 -5.61 16.38
N PHE A 35 -7.65 -5.31 15.13
CA PHE A 35 -8.48 -6.18 14.29
C PHE A 35 -7.85 -7.55 14.05
N HIS A 36 -6.54 -7.62 13.80
CA HIS A 36 -5.86 -8.90 13.57
C HIS A 36 -5.64 -9.74 14.83
N ILE A 37 -5.49 -9.08 15.99
CA ILE A 37 -5.39 -9.81 17.25
C ILE A 37 -6.74 -10.41 17.65
N ARG A 38 -7.80 -9.60 17.53
CA ARG A 38 -9.16 -10.01 17.87
C ARG A 38 -10.16 -9.15 17.08
N PRO A 39 -10.79 -9.70 16.04
CA PRO A 39 -11.75 -8.94 15.21
C PRO A 39 -12.88 -8.29 16.02
N SER A 40 -13.39 -8.98 17.06
CA SER A 40 -14.43 -8.45 17.95
C SER A 40 -13.99 -7.28 18.84
N LEU A 41 -12.68 -7.00 18.93
CA LEU A 41 -12.17 -5.86 19.71
C LEU A 41 -12.41 -4.53 18.99
N LEU A 42 -12.24 -4.53 17.66
CA LEU A 42 -12.42 -3.36 16.81
C LEU A 42 -12.83 -3.79 15.41
N GLU A 43 -14.12 -4.06 15.20
CA GLU A 43 -14.67 -4.55 13.92
C GLU A 43 -14.32 -3.66 12.72
N GLY A 44 -14.26 -2.33 12.91
CA GLY A 44 -13.87 -1.37 11.88
C GLY A 44 -12.34 -1.22 11.69
N GLY A 45 -11.49 -1.98 12.40
CA GLY A 45 -10.04 -1.79 12.37
C GLY A 45 -9.40 -2.00 11.01
N PHE A 46 -10.02 -2.81 10.12
CA PHE A 46 -9.59 -2.99 8.74
C PHE A 46 -9.58 -1.68 7.92
N ILE A 47 -10.41 -0.69 8.28
CA ILE A 47 -10.45 0.64 7.63
C ILE A 47 -9.07 1.33 7.70
N GLY A 48 -8.24 0.97 8.68
CA GLY A 48 -6.87 1.47 8.79
C GLY A 48 -6.05 1.25 7.51
N VAL A 49 -6.26 0.16 6.79
CA VAL A 49 -5.61 -0.10 5.50
C VAL A 49 -6.01 0.94 4.45
N THR A 50 -7.30 1.26 4.36
CA THR A 50 -7.81 2.31 3.47
C THR A 50 -7.24 3.68 3.84
N MET A 51 -7.15 4.00 5.14
CA MET A 51 -6.50 5.23 5.61
C MET A 51 -5.03 5.32 5.15
N PHE A 52 -4.28 4.22 5.18
CA PHE A 52 -2.92 4.17 4.65
C PHE A 52 -2.85 4.48 3.16
N PHE A 53 -3.78 3.97 2.35
CA PHE A 53 -3.82 4.27 0.92
C PHE A 53 -4.11 5.76 0.68
N VAL A 54 -5.07 6.34 1.38
CA VAL A 54 -5.41 7.77 1.28
C VAL A 54 -4.19 8.64 1.66
N ILE A 55 -3.56 8.36 2.79
CA ILE A 55 -2.37 9.09 3.25
C ILE A 55 -1.22 8.93 2.24
N THR A 56 -1.01 7.73 1.72
CA THR A 56 0.03 7.43 0.73
C THR A 56 -0.22 8.21 -0.56
N GLY A 57 -1.46 8.23 -1.05
CA GLY A 57 -1.88 8.99 -2.23
C GLY A 57 -1.66 10.49 -2.06
N PHE A 58 -2.08 11.04 -0.94
CA PHE A 58 -1.87 12.45 -0.60
C PHE A 58 -0.39 12.83 -0.59
N LEU A 59 0.44 12.07 0.13
CA LEU A 59 1.86 12.37 0.26
C LEU A 59 2.64 12.16 -1.05
N ALA A 60 2.27 11.16 -1.84
CA ALA A 60 2.86 10.93 -3.15
C ALA A 60 2.54 12.09 -4.10
N THR A 61 1.27 12.48 -4.21
CA THR A 61 0.81 13.61 -5.02
C THR A 61 1.52 14.89 -4.64
N ARG A 62 1.53 15.21 -3.36
CA ARG A 62 2.21 16.40 -2.85
C ARG A 62 3.70 16.39 -3.15
N SER A 63 4.37 15.23 -3.04
CA SER A 63 5.80 15.10 -3.34
C SER A 63 6.10 15.43 -4.81
N VAL A 64 5.24 15.01 -5.74
CA VAL A 64 5.38 15.30 -7.17
C VAL A 64 5.16 16.79 -7.45
N ILE A 65 4.02 17.33 -6.97
CA ILE A 65 3.66 18.75 -7.20
C ILE A 65 4.77 19.66 -6.67
N ARG A 66 5.22 19.45 -5.43
CA ARG A 66 6.30 20.26 -4.84
C ARG A 66 7.61 20.18 -5.62
N ALA A 67 7.99 19.00 -6.09
CA ALA A 67 9.22 18.85 -6.87
C ALA A 67 9.14 19.61 -8.20
N VAL A 68 7.99 19.63 -8.84
CA VAL A 68 7.74 20.40 -10.07
C VAL A 68 7.75 21.90 -9.77
N ASP A 69 7.05 22.34 -8.71
CA ASP A 69 6.95 23.77 -8.35
C ASP A 69 8.29 24.36 -7.91
N SER A 70 9.11 23.59 -7.18
CA SER A 70 10.37 24.10 -6.64
C SER A 70 11.57 23.96 -7.57
N HIS A 71 11.59 22.95 -8.44
CA HIS A 71 12.75 22.66 -9.29
C HIS A 71 12.42 22.66 -10.80
N GLY A 72 11.17 22.96 -11.18
CA GLY A 72 10.71 22.92 -12.57
C GLY A 72 10.66 21.50 -13.17
N THR A 73 11.28 20.51 -12.53
CA THR A 73 11.39 19.14 -13.03
C THR A 73 11.20 18.12 -11.92
N PHE A 74 10.58 16.98 -12.26
CA PHE A 74 10.42 15.84 -11.36
C PHE A 74 11.43 14.74 -11.69
N GLN A 75 12.32 14.45 -10.75
CA GLN A 75 13.34 13.42 -10.90
C GLN A 75 12.77 12.05 -10.49
N TYR A 76 12.05 11.42 -11.43
CA TYR A 76 11.32 10.17 -11.21
C TYR A 76 12.21 9.04 -10.64
N GLY A 77 13.39 8.80 -11.22
CA GLY A 77 14.30 7.74 -10.75
C GLY A 77 14.79 7.97 -9.31
N ARG A 78 15.09 9.22 -8.95
CA ARG A 78 15.46 9.57 -7.56
C ARG A 78 14.29 9.39 -6.59
N TYR A 79 13.09 9.75 -7.01
CA TYR A 79 11.87 9.54 -6.23
C TYR A 79 11.64 8.06 -5.96
N LEU A 80 11.62 7.23 -7.01
CA LEU A 80 11.38 5.80 -6.93
C LEU A 80 12.48 5.09 -6.11
N GLY A 81 13.74 5.42 -6.35
CA GLY A 81 14.87 4.86 -5.59
C GLY A 81 14.78 5.11 -4.09
N ARG A 82 14.29 6.30 -3.66
CA ARG A 82 14.06 6.57 -2.23
C ARG A 82 12.96 5.68 -1.65
N ARG A 83 11.92 5.36 -2.42
CA ARG A 83 10.81 4.47 -1.99
C ARG A 83 11.28 3.02 -1.87
N ILE A 84 12.02 2.54 -2.88
CA ILE A 84 12.62 1.20 -2.86
C ILE A 84 13.56 1.06 -1.66
N LYS A 85 14.50 1.97 -1.48
CA LYS A 85 15.45 1.95 -0.34
C LYS A 85 14.76 1.96 1.02
N ARG A 86 13.54 2.50 1.12
CA ARG A 86 12.77 2.53 2.36
C ARG A 86 11.97 1.26 2.59
N LEU A 87 11.35 0.70 1.55
CA LEU A 87 10.42 -0.43 1.68
C LEU A 87 11.13 -1.77 1.57
N TRP A 88 12.08 -1.89 0.66
CA TRP A 88 12.72 -3.18 0.33
C TRP A 88 13.44 -3.83 1.51
N PRO A 89 14.27 -3.12 2.30
CA PRO A 89 14.94 -3.75 3.43
C PRO A 89 13.97 -4.35 4.45
N ALA A 90 12.90 -3.65 4.78
CA ALA A 90 11.87 -4.13 5.69
C ALA A 90 11.14 -5.37 5.12
N THR A 91 10.80 -5.35 3.83
CA THR A 91 10.19 -6.49 3.15
C THR A 91 11.10 -7.71 3.17
N LEU A 92 12.37 -7.54 2.80
CA LEU A 92 13.34 -8.64 2.82
C LEU A 92 13.58 -9.17 4.24
N ALA A 93 13.68 -8.30 5.24
CA ALA A 93 13.80 -8.70 6.63
C ALA A 93 12.57 -9.50 7.10
N THR A 94 11.36 -9.08 6.74
CA THR A 94 10.13 -9.83 7.04
C THR A 94 10.19 -11.23 6.42
N ILE A 95 10.55 -11.36 5.14
CA ILE A 95 10.66 -12.66 4.48
C ILE A 95 11.74 -13.52 5.15
N ALA A 96 12.93 -12.94 5.38
CA ALA A 96 14.07 -13.64 5.97
C ALA A 96 13.79 -14.14 7.40
N LEU A 97 13.01 -13.40 8.18
CA LEU A 97 12.61 -13.80 9.53
C LEU A 97 11.45 -14.81 9.51
N THR A 98 10.49 -14.63 8.60
CA THR A 98 9.33 -15.53 8.52
C THR A 98 9.71 -16.96 8.15
N ALA A 99 10.70 -17.15 7.28
CA ALA A 99 11.11 -18.48 6.82
C ALA A 99 11.63 -19.38 7.96
N PRO A 100 12.59 -18.97 8.82
CA PRO A 100 13.04 -19.78 9.95
C PRO A 100 11.96 -19.94 11.03
N PHE A 101 11.11 -18.92 11.27
CA PHE A 101 9.97 -19.06 12.18
C PHE A 101 8.96 -20.10 11.69
N ALA A 102 8.62 -20.08 10.40
CA ALA A 102 7.76 -21.10 9.81
C ALA A 102 8.38 -22.50 9.89
N TRP A 103 9.67 -22.61 9.61
CA TRP A 103 10.38 -23.89 9.72
C TRP A 103 10.37 -24.46 11.15
N LEU A 104 10.52 -23.60 12.17
CA LEU A 104 10.62 -24.03 13.56
C LEU A 104 9.25 -24.29 14.19
N PHE A 105 8.26 -23.43 13.95
CA PHE A 105 6.97 -23.44 14.66
C PHE A 105 5.78 -23.91 13.82
N ALA A 106 5.88 -23.83 12.50
CA ALA A 106 4.80 -24.19 11.59
C ALA A 106 5.32 -24.77 10.26
N PRO A 107 5.96 -25.97 10.28
CA PRO A 107 6.57 -26.56 9.09
C PRO A 107 5.59 -26.74 7.92
N SER A 108 4.31 -26.96 8.20
CA SER A 108 3.24 -27.07 7.20
C SER A 108 3.03 -25.80 6.36
N LEU A 109 3.48 -24.64 6.84
CA LEU A 109 3.38 -23.36 6.13
C LEU A 109 4.63 -23.02 5.30
N LEU A 110 5.71 -23.80 5.44
CA LEU A 110 7.00 -23.48 4.83
C LEU A 110 6.92 -23.43 3.30
N ASP A 111 6.17 -24.32 2.68
CA ASP A 111 5.99 -24.32 1.22
C ASP A 111 5.22 -23.07 0.74
N LYS A 112 4.24 -22.60 1.52
CA LYS A 112 3.56 -21.33 1.24
C LYS A 112 4.50 -20.15 1.37
N VAL A 113 5.34 -20.12 2.41
CA VAL A 113 6.37 -19.07 2.59
C VAL A 113 7.34 -19.06 1.43
N ARG A 114 7.88 -20.22 1.01
CA ARG A 114 8.82 -20.33 -0.12
C ARG A 114 8.19 -19.83 -1.41
N THR A 115 6.94 -20.17 -1.66
CA THR A 115 6.21 -19.82 -2.88
C THR A 115 5.89 -18.31 -2.93
N ASP A 116 5.67 -17.66 -1.79
CA ASP A 116 5.29 -16.26 -1.70
C ASP A 116 6.49 -15.32 -1.45
N ALA A 117 7.65 -15.86 -1.08
CA ALA A 117 8.85 -15.07 -0.79
C ALA A 117 9.32 -14.25 -2.02
N LEU A 118 9.44 -14.89 -3.19
CA LEU A 118 9.88 -14.21 -4.41
C LEU A 118 8.89 -13.16 -4.90
N PRO A 119 7.58 -13.44 -5.03
CA PRO A 119 6.58 -12.42 -5.33
C PRO A 119 6.58 -11.27 -4.32
N GLY A 120 6.75 -11.57 -3.02
CA GLY A 120 6.85 -10.57 -1.97
C GLY A 120 8.06 -9.65 -2.16
N ALA A 121 9.23 -10.21 -2.39
CA ALA A 121 10.46 -9.48 -2.62
C ALA A 121 10.40 -8.58 -3.87
N LEU A 122 9.65 -8.98 -4.89
CA LEU A 122 9.46 -8.25 -6.15
C LEU A 122 8.24 -7.31 -6.14
N PHE A 123 7.55 -7.17 -5.02
CA PHE A 123 6.31 -6.38 -4.93
C PHE A 123 5.23 -6.80 -5.94
N ALA A 124 5.10 -8.09 -6.18
CA ALA A 124 4.15 -8.69 -7.13
C ALA A 124 3.14 -9.65 -6.48
N SER A 125 3.11 -9.74 -5.14
CA SER A 125 2.26 -10.68 -4.40
C SER A 125 0.78 -10.56 -4.76
N ASN A 126 0.24 -9.34 -4.94
CA ASN A 126 -1.14 -9.12 -5.33
C ASN A 126 -1.46 -9.73 -6.71
N TRP A 127 -0.60 -9.58 -7.72
CA TRP A 127 -0.80 -10.15 -9.04
C TRP A 127 -0.73 -11.67 -9.02
N VAL A 128 0.25 -12.21 -8.29
CA VAL A 128 0.39 -13.66 -8.14
C VAL A 128 -0.84 -14.25 -7.47
N ASN A 129 -1.39 -13.59 -6.44
CA ASN A 129 -2.61 -14.02 -5.77
C ASN A 129 -3.84 -14.00 -6.71
N ILE A 130 -3.95 -12.99 -7.60
CA ILE A 130 -5.01 -12.91 -8.61
C ILE A 130 -4.89 -14.05 -9.62
N PHE A 131 -3.67 -14.32 -10.12
CA PHE A 131 -3.47 -15.32 -11.18
C PHE A 131 -3.40 -16.76 -10.66
N ARG A 132 -3.09 -16.98 -9.40
CA ARG A 132 -3.17 -18.27 -8.76
C ARG A 132 -4.64 -18.60 -8.49
N LYS A 133 -5.26 -19.32 -9.39
CA LYS A 133 -6.53 -20.03 -9.11
C LYS A 133 -6.22 -21.14 -8.13
N LEU A 134 -6.18 -20.85 -6.82
CA LEU A 134 -5.91 -21.87 -5.82
C LEU A 134 -7.00 -22.92 -5.86
N PRO A 135 -6.67 -24.23 -5.93
CA PRO A 135 -7.64 -25.30 -5.75
C PRO A 135 -8.38 -25.12 -4.42
N TYR A 136 -9.66 -25.49 -4.40
CA TYR A 136 -10.52 -25.39 -3.21
C TYR A 136 -9.86 -25.88 -1.91
N PHE A 137 -9.17 -27.02 -1.96
CA PHE A 137 -8.46 -27.58 -0.80
C PHE A 137 -7.23 -26.76 -0.36
N ALA A 138 -6.57 -26.07 -1.26
CA ALA A 138 -5.46 -25.17 -0.92
C ALA A 138 -5.95 -23.86 -0.30
N ALA A 139 -7.18 -23.45 -0.63
CA ALA A 139 -7.83 -22.28 -0.04
C ALA A 139 -8.34 -22.57 1.39
N ALA A 140 -8.66 -23.81 1.72
CA ALA A 140 -9.18 -24.22 3.03
C ALA A 140 -8.12 -24.31 4.15
N GLY A 141 -6.83 -24.22 3.81
CA GLY A 141 -5.75 -24.26 4.82
C GLY A 141 -5.40 -22.88 5.40
N LEU A 142 -4.58 -22.87 6.45
CA LEU A 142 -4.06 -21.62 7.03
C LEU A 142 -3.42 -20.74 5.95
N PRO A 143 -3.68 -19.41 5.93
CA PRO A 143 -3.08 -18.51 4.97
C PRO A 143 -1.57 -18.45 5.13
N SER A 144 -0.87 -18.06 4.07
CA SER A 144 0.57 -17.81 4.15
C SER A 144 0.87 -16.67 5.12
N PRO A 145 1.88 -16.80 5.98
CA PRO A 145 2.33 -15.70 6.83
C PRO A 145 2.76 -14.45 6.05
N LEU A 146 3.14 -14.62 4.76
CA LEU A 146 3.53 -13.54 3.86
C LEU A 146 2.36 -12.91 3.10
N THR A 147 1.13 -13.35 3.33
CA THR A 147 -0.06 -12.82 2.65
C THR A 147 -0.13 -11.29 2.73
N HIS A 148 0.23 -10.71 3.87
CA HIS A 148 0.19 -9.25 4.08
C HIS A 148 1.09 -8.43 3.15
N LEU A 149 2.03 -9.06 2.45
CA LEU A 149 2.89 -8.38 1.47
C LEU A 149 2.14 -7.87 0.24
N TRP A 150 0.89 -8.32 0.00
CA TRP A 150 0.04 -7.78 -1.06
C TRP A 150 -0.14 -6.26 -0.95
N PHE A 151 -0.25 -5.75 0.28
CA PHE A 151 -0.41 -4.32 0.54
C PHE A 151 0.84 -3.52 0.11
N LEU A 152 2.04 -4.02 0.46
CA LEU A 152 3.29 -3.38 0.05
C LEU A 152 3.48 -3.43 -1.47
N ALA A 153 3.08 -4.53 -2.10
CA ALA A 153 3.10 -4.67 -3.55
C ALA A 153 2.22 -3.58 -4.21
N LEU A 154 0.99 -3.42 -3.75
CA LEU A 154 0.07 -2.41 -4.27
C LEU A 154 0.58 -0.98 -4.05
N VAL A 155 1.12 -0.67 -2.86
CA VAL A 155 1.74 0.63 -2.56
C VAL A 155 2.93 0.92 -3.49
N MET A 156 3.76 -0.08 -3.78
CA MET A 156 4.91 0.10 -4.65
C MET A 156 4.51 0.33 -6.10
N GLN A 157 3.51 -0.40 -6.60
CA GLN A 157 2.93 -0.20 -7.93
C GLN A 157 2.29 1.19 -8.03
N PHE A 158 1.61 1.64 -6.98
CA PHE A 158 1.10 3.00 -6.93
C PHE A 158 2.22 4.05 -7.03
N TYR A 159 3.33 3.89 -6.31
CA TYR A 159 4.48 4.79 -6.42
C TYR A 159 5.13 4.78 -7.81
N LEU A 160 5.01 3.68 -8.54
CA LEU A 160 5.50 3.57 -9.90
C LEU A 160 4.58 4.34 -10.89
N VAL A 161 3.28 4.13 -10.82
CA VAL A 161 2.33 4.60 -11.83
C VAL A 161 1.84 6.02 -11.55
N TRP A 162 1.54 6.34 -10.28
CA TRP A 162 0.88 7.57 -9.90
C TRP A 162 1.63 8.86 -10.28
N PRO A 163 2.96 8.98 -10.06
CA PRO A 163 3.71 10.16 -10.47
C PRO A 163 3.68 10.39 -11.99
N LEU A 164 3.75 9.30 -12.77
CA LEU A 164 3.69 9.38 -14.22
C LEU A 164 2.32 9.90 -14.69
N LEU A 165 1.25 9.44 -14.06
CA LEU A 165 -0.11 9.90 -14.32
C LEU A 165 -0.26 11.40 -14.02
N ILE A 166 0.19 11.86 -12.84
CA ILE A 166 0.14 13.28 -12.48
C ILE A 166 0.94 14.14 -13.46
N MET A 167 2.13 13.67 -13.85
CA MET A 167 2.96 14.39 -14.82
C MET A 167 2.30 14.44 -16.19
N ALA A 168 1.71 13.34 -16.64
CA ALA A 168 0.97 13.29 -17.92
C ALA A 168 -0.21 14.27 -17.91
N ILE A 169 -1.05 14.24 -16.86
CA ILE A 169 -2.17 15.18 -16.69
C ILE A 169 -1.65 16.62 -16.66
N GLY A 170 -0.57 16.89 -15.93
CA GLY A 170 0.03 18.23 -15.85
C GLY A 170 0.55 18.77 -17.19
N ARG A 171 1.00 17.87 -18.09
CA ARG A 171 1.46 18.24 -19.44
C ARG A 171 0.31 18.39 -20.43
N LEU A 172 -0.67 17.49 -20.40
CA LEU A 172 -1.77 17.43 -21.34
C LEU A 172 -2.85 18.48 -21.04
N VAL A 173 -3.10 18.75 -19.75
CA VAL A 173 -4.17 19.62 -19.30
C VAL A 173 -3.58 20.92 -18.74
N ARG A 174 -3.72 22.04 -19.46
CA ARG A 174 -3.13 23.33 -19.07
C ARG A 174 -3.91 24.03 -17.94
N ALA A 175 -5.24 24.00 -18.01
CA ALA A 175 -6.09 24.68 -17.03
C ALA A 175 -6.13 23.93 -15.69
N LYS A 176 -5.89 24.65 -14.59
CA LYS A 176 -5.87 24.05 -13.23
C LYS A 176 -7.19 23.37 -12.87
N TRP A 177 -8.32 24.04 -13.15
CA TRP A 177 -9.65 23.47 -12.89
C TRP A 177 -9.91 22.19 -13.67
N ALA A 178 -9.45 22.12 -14.94
CA ALA A 178 -9.61 20.94 -15.78
C ALA A 178 -8.79 19.74 -15.26
N ARG A 179 -7.63 19.98 -14.65
CA ARG A 179 -6.86 18.92 -13.96
C ARG A 179 -7.67 18.31 -12.81
N THR A 180 -8.33 19.14 -12.02
CA THR A 180 -9.21 18.68 -10.93
C THR A 180 -10.37 17.86 -11.49
N VAL A 181 -11.02 18.33 -12.56
CA VAL A 181 -12.10 17.59 -13.22
C VAL A 181 -11.62 16.23 -13.72
N VAL A 182 -10.47 16.16 -14.41
CA VAL A 182 -9.87 14.89 -14.86
C VAL A 182 -9.62 13.93 -13.68
N MET A 183 -9.09 14.44 -12.56
CA MET A 183 -8.86 13.62 -11.38
C MET A 183 -10.17 13.09 -10.78
N VAL A 184 -11.21 13.93 -10.72
CA VAL A 184 -12.55 13.51 -10.27
C VAL A 184 -13.13 12.44 -11.20
N ILE A 185 -13.01 12.61 -12.52
CA ILE A 185 -13.45 11.62 -13.51
C ILE A 185 -12.73 10.28 -13.29
N ILE A 186 -11.41 10.29 -13.07
CA ILE A 186 -10.63 9.07 -12.82
C ILE A 186 -11.15 8.38 -11.55
N VAL A 187 -11.42 9.12 -10.48
CA VAL A 187 -11.96 8.55 -9.22
C VAL A 187 -13.34 7.94 -9.45
N LEU A 188 -14.25 8.68 -10.13
CA LEU A 188 -15.60 8.18 -10.40
C LEU A 188 -15.59 6.97 -11.34
N ALA A 189 -14.75 6.98 -12.38
CA ALA A 189 -14.59 5.84 -13.28
C ALA A 189 -14.01 4.61 -12.56
N SER A 190 -13.04 4.81 -11.70
CA SER A 190 -12.47 3.74 -10.88
C SER A 190 -13.51 3.16 -9.90
N SER A 191 -14.31 4.01 -9.26
CA SER A 191 -15.39 3.58 -8.36
C SER A 191 -16.49 2.84 -9.11
N ALA A 192 -16.87 3.33 -10.29
CA ALA A 192 -17.85 2.67 -11.15
C ALA A 192 -17.33 1.32 -11.67
N ALA A 193 -16.07 1.25 -12.09
CA ALA A 193 -15.44 0.01 -12.50
C ALA A 193 -15.42 -1.01 -11.36
N MET A 194 -15.08 -0.58 -10.15
CA MET A 194 -15.13 -1.45 -8.97
C MET A 194 -16.55 -1.96 -8.71
N TRP A 195 -17.58 -1.11 -8.82
CA TRP A 195 -18.98 -1.50 -8.65
C TRP A 195 -19.43 -2.50 -9.71
N LEU A 196 -19.08 -2.27 -10.98
CA LEU A 196 -19.47 -3.12 -12.10
C LEU A 196 -18.75 -4.47 -12.15
N LEU A 197 -17.49 -4.49 -11.67
CA LEU A 197 -16.66 -5.69 -11.66
C LEU A 197 -16.73 -6.44 -10.32
N PHE A 198 -17.46 -5.89 -9.35
CA PHE A 198 -17.62 -6.54 -8.07
C PHE A 198 -18.53 -7.77 -8.23
N ASP A 199 -17.96 -8.94 -7.99
CA ASP A 199 -18.68 -10.20 -7.95
C ASP A 199 -18.49 -10.80 -6.54
N PRO A 200 -19.53 -10.82 -5.71
CA PRO A 200 -19.43 -11.33 -4.34
C PRO A 200 -19.07 -12.82 -4.27
N ASP A 201 -19.37 -13.58 -5.34
CA ASP A 201 -19.09 -15.01 -5.41
C ASP A 201 -17.73 -15.33 -6.02
N ALA A 202 -17.08 -14.37 -6.68
CA ALA A 202 -15.77 -14.56 -7.28
C ALA A 202 -14.65 -14.48 -6.25
N VAL A 203 -13.95 -15.59 -6.11
CA VAL A 203 -12.79 -15.78 -5.21
C VAL A 203 -11.59 -14.87 -5.56
N SER A 204 -11.63 -14.14 -6.66
CA SER A 204 -10.53 -13.40 -7.24
C SER A 204 -10.34 -11.97 -6.71
N TYR A 205 -11.20 -11.46 -5.84
CA TYR A 205 -11.09 -10.12 -5.27
C TYR A 205 -10.21 -10.09 -4.04
N THR A 206 -8.98 -9.89 -4.29
CA THR A 206 -7.87 -10.21 -3.41
C THR A 206 -7.73 -9.36 -2.16
N HIS A 207 -8.17 -8.11 -2.15
CA HIS A 207 -7.94 -7.29 -0.95
C HIS A 207 -9.18 -7.16 -0.05
N LEU A 208 -10.38 -7.30 -0.58
CA LEU A 208 -11.58 -7.40 0.27
C LEU A 208 -11.62 -8.74 1.00
N ARG A 209 -11.19 -9.83 0.34
CA ARG A 209 -11.21 -11.17 0.94
C ARG A 209 -10.13 -11.42 1.99
N ALA A 210 -9.02 -10.70 1.97
CA ALA A 210 -8.08 -10.73 3.09
C ALA A 210 -8.75 -10.29 4.41
N HIS A 211 -9.87 -9.56 4.32
CA HIS A 211 -10.67 -9.13 5.46
C HIS A 211 -11.82 -10.09 5.80
N GLU A 212 -12.36 -10.80 4.82
CA GLU A 212 -13.50 -11.69 5.03
C GLU A 212 -13.11 -13.06 5.63
N THR A 213 -11.92 -13.56 5.34
CA THR A 213 -11.44 -14.82 5.93
C THR A 213 -11.30 -14.78 7.44
N GLY A 214 -11.23 -13.60 8.05
CA GLY A 214 -11.30 -13.43 9.50
C GLY A 214 -12.72 -13.53 10.08
N ALA A 215 -13.76 -13.30 9.27
CA ALA A 215 -15.15 -13.27 9.74
C ALA A 215 -15.83 -14.66 9.74
N TYR A 216 -15.27 -15.64 8.98
CA TYR A 216 -15.83 -16.99 8.87
C TYR A 216 -15.08 -18.07 9.65
N LEU A 217 -14.11 -17.68 10.49
CA LEU A 217 -13.38 -18.59 11.39
C LEU A 217 -13.91 -18.52 12.85
N VAL A 218 -15.22 -18.30 13.01
CA VAL A 218 -15.93 -18.48 14.29
C VAL A 218 -16.88 -19.67 14.16
#